data_6b2c738c7de29c56f39d71901a4b043b
#
_entry.id   6b2c738c7de29c56f39d71901a4b043b
#
_cell.length_a   1.000
_cell.length_b   1.000
_cell.length_c   1.000
_cell.angle_alpha   90.00
_cell.angle_beta   90.00
_cell.angle_gamma   90.00
#
_symmetry.space_group_name_H-M   'P 1'
#
loop_
_entity.id
_entity.type
_entity.pdbx_description
1 polymer ?
#
loop_
_entity_poly.entity_id
_entity_poly.type
_entity_poly.pdbx_seq_one_letter_code
_entity_poly.pdbx_strand_id
1 'polypeptide(L)'
;MVKNIFVAGCLSLALVPVAFGQGKSLGATLGVQVFPKEGQTTEQQSKDEGECYDWAVQNSGVDPFDLQKKETEQAQQAQAASEAAAGSTRGAGARGAVGGAVAGAVIGEIANDDAGKGASYGAAAGAISARRQARRSEQQAQQQIKSDQQQAKQYTDEQRNQFRHG
;
A
#
# COMPACT_ATOMS: atom_id res chain seq x y z
N MET A 1 18.11 73.72 3.10
CA MET A 1 18.74 72.88 4.13
C MET A 1 18.44 71.43 3.80
N VAL A 2 19.38 70.77 3.17
CA VAL A 2 19.22 69.37 2.73
C VAL A 2 20.15 68.52 3.57
N LYS A 3 19.59 67.64 4.40
CA LYS A 3 20.35 66.72 5.26
C LYS A 3 20.60 65.43 4.49
N ASN A 4 21.86 65.21 4.15
CA ASN A 4 22.36 63.96 3.57
C ASN A 4 22.37 62.89 4.67
N ILE A 5 21.58 61.81 4.45
CA ILE A 5 21.66 60.61 5.25
C ILE A 5 22.45 59.58 4.45
N PHE A 6 23.68 59.36 4.87
CA PHE A 6 24.53 58.25 4.40
C PHE A 6 23.99 56.94 5.01
N VAL A 7 23.40 56.11 4.19
CA VAL A 7 23.08 54.73 4.57
C VAL A 7 24.28 53.87 4.23
N ALA A 8 25.05 53.51 5.24
CA ALA A 8 26.12 52.52 5.14
C ALA A 8 25.51 51.13 5.00
N GLY A 9 25.52 50.59 3.78
CA GLY A 9 25.10 49.20 3.50
C GLY A 9 26.16 48.23 4.02
N CYS A 10 25.87 47.55 5.12
CA CYS A 10 26.60 46.35 5.54
C CYS A 10 26.27 45.20 4.61
N LEU A 11 27.18 44.90 3.68
CA LEU A 11 27.13 43.72 2.84
C LEU A 11 27.53 42.50 3.68
N SER A 12 26.52 41.89 4.35
CA SER A 12 26.72 40.66 5.10
C SER A 12 26.81 39.51 4.08
N LEU A 13 28.03 39.06 3.82
CA LEU A 13 28.31 37.86 3.08
C LEU A 13 27.84 36.66 3.93
N ALA A 14 26.61 36.19 3.72
CA ALA A 14 26.12 34.97 4.34
C ALA A 14 26.89 33.80 3.72
N LEU A 15 27.84 33.24 4.46
CA LEU A 15 28.37 31.91 4.17
C LEU A 15 27.22 30.93 4.35
N VAL A 16 26.61 30.53 3.24
CA VAL A 16 25.69 29.40 3.22
C VAL A 16 26.53 28.14 3.39
N PRO A 17 26.40 27.37 4.48
CA PRO A 17 27.06 26.10 4.57
C PRO A 17 26.45 25.22 3.46
N VAL A 18 27.25 24.81 2.48
CA VAL A 18 26.90 23.77 1.52
C VAL A 18 26.79 22.51 2.35
N ALA A 19 25.57 22.17 2.75
CA ALA A 19 25.27 20.87 3.30
C ALA A 19 25.53 19.88 2.16
N PHE A 20 26.69 19.27 2.14
CA PHE A 20 26.93 18.06 1.36
C PHE A 20 25.90 17.06 1.84
N GLY A 21 24.87 16.85 1.02
CA GLY A 21 23.88 15.81 1.25
C GLY A 21 24.65 14.49 1.34
N GLN A 22 24.82 14.00 2.56
CA GLN A 22 25.34 12.66 2.79
C GLN A 22 24.28 11.71 2.23
N GLY A 23 24.46 11.28 0.96
CA GLY A 23 23.68 10.19 0.39
C GLY A 23 23.78 9.03 1.37
N LYS A 24 22.64 8.43 1.71
CA LYS A 24 22.65 7.22 2.56
C LYS A 24 23.56 6.21 1.89
N SER A 25 24.51 5.62 2.64
CA SER A 25 25.36 4.57 2.14
C SER A 25 24.50 3.36 1.73
N LEU A 26 25.04 2.50 0.88
CA LEU A 26 24.36 1.27 0.45
C LEU A 26 23.97 0.43 1.66
N GLY A 27 24.88 0.25 2.61
CA GLY A 27 24.62 -0.45 3.87
C GLY A 27 23.48 0.16 4.67
N ALA A 28 23.45 1.49 4.82
CA ALA A 28 22.37 2.18 5.52
C ALA A 28 21.00 2.00 4.84
N THR A 29 20.96 1.92 3.51
CA THR A 29 19.73 1.66 2.75
C THR A 29 19.21 0.26 3.01
N LEU A 30 20.10 -0.71 3.18
CA LEU A 30 19.77 -2.10 3.47
C LEU A 30 19.56 -2.38 4.97
N GLY A 31 19.68 -1.35 5.83
CA GLY A 31 19.56 -1.47 7.28
C GLY A 31 20.74 -2.22 7.90
N VAL A 32 21.90 -2.23 7.24
CA VAL A 32 23.16 -2.75 7.75
C VAL A 32 24.01 -1.57 8.20
N GLN A 33 24.55 -1.65 9.42
CA GLN A 33 25.46 -0.62 9.93
C GLN A 33 26.88 -0.99 9.53
N VAL A 34 27.49 -0.17 8.69
CA VAL A 34 28.86 -0.32 8.26
C VAL A 34 29.71 0.74 8.97
N PHE A 35 30.76 0.29 9.65
CA PHE A 35 31.71 1.20 10.31
C PHE A 35 32.97 1.32 9.45
N PRO A 36 33.29 2.52 8.97
CA PRO A 36 34.51 2.71 8.18
C PRO A 36 35.76 2.44 9.02
N LYS A 37 36.77 1.90 8.40
CA LYS A 37 38.09 1.72 9.02
C LYS A 37 38.78 3.08 9.12
N GLU A 38 39.63 3.25 10.15
CA GLU A 38 40.44 4.49 10.29
C GLU A 38 41.22 4.80 9.00
N GLY A 39 41.02 6.02 8.51
CA GLY A 39 41.67 6.47 7.27
C GLY A 39 41.02 6.04 5.97
N GLN A 40 39.90 5.34 6.01
CA GLN A 40 39.14 4.97 4.81
C GLN A 40 38.41 6.20 4.24
N THR A 41 38.55 6.43 2.94
CA THR A 41 37.81 7.51 2.26
C THR A 41 36.36 7.06 1.98
N THR A 42 35.44 8.02 1.79
CA THR A 42 34.04 7.73 1.45
C THR A 42 33.92 6.97 0.13
N GLU A 43 34.75 7.27 -0.84
CA GLU A 43 34.79 6.57 -2.13
C GLU A 43 35.20 5.12 -1.97
N GLN A 44 36.19 4.87 -1.12
CA GLN A 44 36.68 3.53 -0.83
C GLN A 44 35.63 2.72 -0.05
N GLN A 45 34.99 3.36 0.94
CA GLN A 45 33.88 2.75 1.66
C GLN A 45 32.72 2.36 0.72
N SER A 46 32.31 3.26 -0.19
CA SER A 46 31.24 2.98 -1.15
C SER A 46 31.57 1.83 -2.08
N LYS A 47 32.85 1.69 -2.48
CA LYS A 47 33.32 0.58 -3.31
C LYS A 47 33.26 -0.75 -2.54
N ASP A 48 33.76 -0.75 -1.32
CA ASP A 48 33.78 -1.93 -0.46
C ASP A 48 32.34 -2.38 -0.11
N GLU A 49 31.43 -1.43 0.15
CA GLU A 49 29.99 -1.74 0.35
C GLU A 49 29.36 -2.36 -0.90
N GLY A 50 29.72 -1.90 -2.11
CA GLY A 50 29.26 -2.48 -3.36
C GLY A 50 29.78 -3.92 -3.56
N GLU A 51 31.05 -4.15 -3.29
CA GLU A 51 31.64 -5.51 -3.38
C GLU A 51 30.99 -6.47 -2.37
N CYS A 52 30.75 -6.01 -1.14
CA CYS A 52 30.04 -6.79 -0.13
C CYS A 52 28.60 -7.12 -0.56
N TYR A 53 27.91 -6.14 -1.16
CA TYR A 53 26.56 -6.34 -1.67
C TYR A 53 26.51 -7.38 -2.78
N ASP A 54 27.39 -7.26 -3.79
CA ASP A 54 27.47 -8.21 -4.90
C ASP A 54 27.78 -9.62 -4.41
N TRP A 55 28.69 -9.75 -3.45
CA TRP A 55 29.00 -11.02 -2.83
C TRP A 55 27.78 -11.60 -2.08
N ALA A 56 27.06 -10.77 -1.31
CA ALA A 56 25.91 -11.22 -0.57
C ALA A 56 24.76 -11.66 -1.48
N VAL A 57 24.51 -10.95 -2.59
CA VAL A 57 23.52 -11.36 -3.61
C VAL A 57 23.92 -12.69 -4.24
N GLN A 58 25.20 -12.86 -4.62
CA GLN A 58 25.67 -14.11 -5.23
C GLN A 58 25.59 -15.28 -4.27
N ASN A 59 25.91 -15.06 -3.00
CA ASN A 59 25.95 -16.13 -2.00
C ASN A 59 24.54 -16.52 -1.49
N SER A 60 23.65 -15.55 -1.32
CA SER A 60 22.28 -15.80 -0.87
C SER A 60 21.30 -16.10 -2.00
N GLY A 61 21.60 -15.67 -3.23
CA GLY A 61 20.70 -15.72 -4.37
C GLY A 61 19.53 -14.73 -4.25
N VAL A 62 19.60 -13.78 -3.33
CA VAL A 62 18.52 -12.83 -3.02
C VAL A 62 18.98 -11.40 -3.19
N ASP A 63 18.30 -10.63 -4.03
CA ASP A 63 18.51 -9.20 -4.17
C ASP A 63 17.48 -8.42 -3.33
N PRO A 64 17.92 -7.66 -2.30
CA PRO A 64 17.01 -6.87 -1.45
C PRO A 64 16.21 -5.80 -2.20
N PHE A 65 16.76 -5.23 -3.28
CA PHE A 65 16.05 -4.23 -4.07
C PHE A 65 14.94 -4.86 -4.91
N ASP A 66 15.17 -6.05 -5.44
CA ASP A 66 14.12 -6.82 -6.12
C ASP A 66 13.01 -7.23 -5.16
N LEU A 67 13.36 -7.60 -3.92
CA LEU A 67 12.36 -7.86 -2.87
C LEU A 67 11.51 -6.63 -2.59
N GLN A 68 12.12 -5.46 -2.42
CA GLN A 68 11.39 -4.21 -2.16
C GLN A 68 10.46 -3.85 -3.32
N LYS A 69 10.88 -4.08 -4.56
CA LYS A 69 10.05 -3.88 -5.75
C LYS A 69 8.84 -4.82 -5.73
N LYS A 70 9.05 -6.11 -5.47
CA LYS A 70 7.97 -7.10 -5.35
C LYS A 70 6.99 -6.76 -4.23
N GLU A 71 7.47 -6.30 -3.07
CA GLU A 71 6.61 -5.83 -1.97
C GLU A 71 5.72 -4.67 -2.40
N THR A 72 6.30 -3.70 -3.12
CA THR A 72 5.56 -2.54 -3.63
C THR A 72 4.48 -2.96 -4.64
N GLU A 73 4.82 -3.84 -5.57
CA GLU A 73 3.88 -4.38 -6.56
C GLU A 73 2.75 -5.17 -5.89
N GLN A 74 3.06 -6.00 -4.90
CA GLN A 74 2.07 -6.76 -4.14
C GLN A 74 1.16 -5.84 -3.33
N ALA A 75 1.70 -4.78 -2.71
CA ALA A 75 0.90 -3.79 -2.00
C ALA A 75 -0.08 -3.07 -2.93
N GLN A 76 0.36 -2.69 -4.13
CA GLN A 76 -0.50 -2.07 -5.15
C GLN A 76 -1.59 -3.03 -5.64
N GLN A 77 -1.24 -4.29 -5.90
CA GLN A 77 -2.22 -5.33 -6.28
C GLN A 77 -3.26 -5.56 -5.20
N ALA A 78 -2.83 -5.65 -3.94
CA ALA A 78 -3.73 -5.81 -2.81
C ALA A 78 -4.67 -4.60 -2.62
N GLN A 79 -4.16 -3.39 -2.85
CA GLN A 79 -4.99 -2.18 -2.83
C GLN A 79 -6.01 -2.20 -3.96
N ALA A 80 -5.62 -2.50 -5.18
CA ALA A 80 -6.53 -2.62 -6.32
C ALA A 80 -7.60 -3.71 -6.11
N ALA A 81 -7.21 -4.87 -5.55
CA ALA A 81 -8.16 -5.93 -5.20
C ALA A 81 -9.15 -5.49 -4.12
N SER A 82 -8.69 -4.73 -3.12
CA SER A 82 -9.54 -4.15 -2.07
C SER A 82 -10.56 -3.16 -2.64
N GLU A 83 -10.14 -2.28 -3.54
CA GLU A 83 -11.02 -1.32 -4.23
C GLU A 83 -12.03 -2.02 -5.13
N ALA A 84 -11.62 -3.05 -5.86
CA ALA A 84 -12.51 -3.87 -6.69
C ALA A 84 -13.56 -4.59 -5.84
N ALA A 85 -13.17 -5.16 -4.70
CA ALA A 85 -14.09 -5.80 -3.76
C ALA A 85 -15.12 -4.80 -3.21
N ALA A 86 -14.69 -3.61 -2.79
CA ALA A 86 -15.57 -2.54 -2.34
C ALA A 86 -16.49 -2.02 -3.46
N GLY A 87 -15.99 -1.97 -4.70
CA GLY A 87 -16.77 -1.60 -5.88
C GLY A 87 -17.87 -2.59 -6.20
N SER A 88 -17.64 -3.87 -6.01
CA SER A 88 -18.61 -4.94 -6.31
C SER A 88 -19.86 -4.91 -5.42
N THR A 89 -19.76 -4.32 -4.22
CA THR A 89 -20.88 -4.20 -3.28
C THR A 89 -21.77 -2.98 -3.57
N ARG A 90 -21.29 -2.03 -4.39
CA ARG A 90 -22.08 -0.85 -4.77
C ARG A 90 -23.26 -1.26 -5.62
N GLY A 91 -24.44 -0.80 -5.23
CA GLY A 91 -25.69 -1.12 -5.94
C GLY A 91 -26.29 -2.52 -5.62
N ALA A 92 -25.65 -3.32 -4.76
CA ALA A 92 -26.18 -4.64 -4.37
C ALA A 92 -27.59 -4.55 -3.80
N GLY A 93 -27.89 -3.51 -3.01
CA GLY A 93 -29.23 -3.28 -2.48
C GLY A 93 -30.27 -2.99 -3.56
N ALA A 94 -29.93 -2.22 -4.59
CA ALA A 94 -30.83 -1.92 -5.71
C ALA A 94 -31.11 -3.17 -6.54
N ARG A 95 -30.06 -3.95 -6.86
CA ARG A 95 -30.22 -5.24 -7.59
C ARG A 95 -31.08 -6.22 -6.81
N GLY A 96 -30.86 -6.33 -5.49
CA GLY A 96 -31.64 -7.18 -4.60
C GLY A 96 -33.09 -6.72 -4.49
N ALA A 97 -33.34 -5.39 -4.48
CA ALA A 97 -34.70 -4.86 -4.50
C ALA A 97 -35.46 -5.25 -5.76
N VAL A 98 -34.84 -5.10 -6.94
CA VAL A 98 -35.45 -5.48 -8.22
C VAL A 98 -35.76 -6.98 -8.24
N GLY A 99 -34.79 -7.85 -7.92
CA GLY A 99 -35.01 -9.29 -7.86
C GLY A 99 -36.06 -9.71 -6.84
N GLY A 100 -36.03 -9.08 -5.65
CA GLY A 100 -37.01 -9.32 -4.60
C GLY A 100 -38.42 -8.84 -4.96
N ALA A 101 -38.53 -7.70 -5.66
CA ALA A 101 -39.82 -7.19 -6.13
C ALA A 101 -40.49 -8.15 -7.11
N VAL A 102 -39.74 -8.64 -8.08
CA VAL A 102 -40.26 -9.60 -9.06
C VAL A 102 -40.75 -10.90 -8.37
N ALA A 103 -39.92 -11.48 -7.51
CA ALA A 103 -40.29 -12.68 -6.77
C ALA A 103 -41.48 -12.43 -5.83
N GLY A 104 -41.49 -11.32 -5.14
CA GLY A 104 -42.57 -10.94 -4.23
C GLY A 104 -43.88 -10.63 -4.94
N ALA A 105 -43.86 -10.04 -6.14
CA ALA A 105 -45.05 -9.84 -6.96
C ALA A 105 -45.73 -11.15 -7.32
N VAL A 106 -44.95 -12.11 -7.78
CA VAL A 106 -45.48 -13.47 -8.14
C VAL A 106 -46.10 -14.14 -6.92
N ILE A 107 -45.42 -14.09 -5.77
CA ILE A 107 -45.94 -14.68 -4.53
C ILE A 107 -47.19 -13.95 -4.05
N GLY A 108 -47.20 -12.61 -4.11
CA GLY A 108 -48.33 -11.78 -3.70
C GLY A 108 -49.58 -12.01 -4.53
N GLU A 109 -49.43 -12.18 -5.84
CA GLU A 109 -50.52 -12.53 -6.76
C GLU A 109 -51.12 -13.89 -6.43
N ILE A 110 -50.27 -14.91 -6.20
CA ILE A 110 -50.72 -16.28 -5.90
C ILE A 110 -51.38 -16.37 -4.52
N ALA A 111 -50.86 -15.62 -3.53
CA ALA A 111 -51.30 -15.77 -2.13
C ALA A 111 -52.51 -14.90 -1.76
N ASN A 112 -52.61 -13.67 -2.29
CA ASN A 112 -53.56 -12.67 -1.83
C ASN A 112 -54.20 -11.81 -2.95
N ASP A 113 -54.04 -12.16 -4.20
CA ASP A 113 -54.42 -11.38 -5.39
C ASP A 113 -53.89 -9.92 -5.34
N ASP A 114 -52.73 -9.67 -4.70
CA ASP A 114 -52.13 -8.36 -4.52
C ASP A 114 -50.62 -8.38 -4.83
N ALA A 115 -50.31 -8.37 -6.12
CA ALA A 115 -48.96 -8.31 -6.63
C ALA A 115 -48.18 -7.04 -6.14
N GLY A 116 -48.92 -5.94 -5.93
CA GLY A 116 -48.27 -4.67 -5.50
C GLY A 116 -47.75 -4.75 -4.09
N LYS A 117 -48.47 -5.31 -3.15
CA LYS A 117 -47.99 -5.51 -1.77
C LYS A 117 -46.89 -6.55 -1.73
N GLY A 118 -47.05 -7.66 -2.46
CA GLY A 118 -46.03 -8.68 -2.60
C GLY A 118 -44.72 -8.12 -3.15
N ALA A 119 -44.77 -7.30 -4.20
CA ALA A 119 -43.60 -6.63 -4.77
C ALA A 119 -42.90 -5.70 -3.77
N SER A 120 -43.65 -4.91 -3.00
CA SER A 120 -43.07 -3.96 -2.03
C SER A 120 -42.35 -4.68 -0.88
N TYR A 121 -42.93 -5.72 -0.31
CA TYR A 121 -42.30 -6.54 0.72
C TYR A 121 -41.10 -7.33 0.18
N GLY A 122 -41.24 -7.90 -1.02
CA GLY A 122 -40.16 -8.59 -1.71
C GLY A 122 -38.97 -7.67 -2.03
N ALA A 123 -39.26 -6.45 -2.50
CA ALA A 123 -38.22 -5.44 -2.74
C ALA A 123 -37.45 -5.09 -1.47
N ALA A 124 -38.13 -4.85 -0.37
CA ALA A 124 -37.51 -4.51 0.91
C ALA A 124 -36.65 -5.68 1.44
N ALA A 125 -37.21 -6.91 1.43
CA ALA A 125 -36.47 -8.09 1.86
C ALA A 125 -35.28 -8.41 0.97
N GLY A 126 -35.44 -8.30 -0.35
CA GLY A 126 -34.37 -8.50 -1.34
C GLY A 126 -33.26 -7.47 -1.21
N ALA A 127 -33.59 -6.19 -0.99
CA ALA A 127 -32.58 -5.15 -0.76
C ALA A 127 -31.76 -5.41 0.50
N ILE A 128 -32.40 -5.81 1.60
CA ILE A 128 -31.74 -6.09 2.87
C ILE A 128 -30.84 -7.33 2.75
N SER A 129 -31.34 -8.42 2.17
CA SER A 129 -30.58 -9.66 2.02
C SER A 129 -29.37 -9.47 1.12
N ALA A 130 -29.52 -8.79 -0.02
CA ALA A 130 -28.44 -8.49 -0.95
C ALA A 130 -27.36 -7.60 -0.33
N ARG A 131 -27.74 -6.59 0.46
CA ARG A 131 -26.78 -5.76 1.19
C ARG A 131 -26.02 -6.55 2.25
N ARG A 132 -26.69 -7.45 2.97
CA ARG A 132 -26.04 -8.34 3.95
C ARG A 132 -25.06 -9.29 3.28
N GLN A 133 -25.43 -9.89 2.19
CA GLN A 133 -24.58 -10.80 1.42
C GLN A 133 -23.37 -10.05 0.86
N ALA A 134 -23.58 -8.87 0.26
CA ALA A 134 -22.52 -8.04 -0.26
C ALA A 134 -21.50 -7.66 0.84
N ARG A 135 -21.96 -7.24 2.03
CA ARG A 135 -21.07 -6.96 3.16
C ARG A 135 -20.27 -8.16 3.63
N ARG A 136 -20.90 -9.35 3.64
CA ARG A 136 -20.19 -10.59 4.01
C ARG A 136 -19.11 -10.96 3.00
N SER A 137 -19.42 -10.86 1.70
CA SER A 137 -18.44 -11.13 0.65
C SER A 137 -17.27 -10.13 0.67
N GLU A 138 -17.55 -8.86 0.93
CA GLU A 138 -16.53 -7.83 1.11
C GLU A 138 -15.62 -8.14 2.32
N GLN A 139 -16.20 -8.49 3.47
CA GLN A 139 -15.44 -8.87 4.65
C GLN A 139 -14.56 -10.10 4.40
N GLN A 140 -15.07 -11.11 3.73
CA GLN A 140 -14.29 -12.30 3.37
C GLN A 140 -13.15 -11.96 2.42
N ALA A 141 -13.40 -11.15 1.38
CA ALA A 141 -12.37 -10.70 0.47
C ALA A 141 -11.28 -9.90 1.19
N GLN A 142 -11.67 -8.99 2.09
CA GLN A 142 -10.74 -8.22 2.91
C GLN A 142 -9.88 -9.10 3.85
N GLN A 143 -10.47 -10.13 4.43
CA GLN A 143 -9.73 -11.08 5.26
C GLN A 143 -8.71 -11.87 4.45
N GLN A 144 -9.10 -12.33 3.26
CA GLN A 144 -8.20 -13.05 2.37
C GLN A 144 -7.04 -12.17 1.93
N ILE A 145 -7.31 -10.94 1.48
CA ILE A 145 -6.25 -9.98 1.10
C ILE A 145 -5.27 -9.75 2.27
N LYS A 146 -5.77 -9.60 3.50
CA LYS A 146 -4.91 -9.44 4.67
C LYS A 146 -4.05 -10.66 4.96
N SER A 147 -4.62 -11.87 4.84
CA SER A 147 -3.85 -13.11 5.03
C SER A 147 -2.76 -13.28 3.98
N ASP A 148 -3.07 -12.99 2.73
CA ASP A 148 -2.11 -13.07 1.63
C ASP A 148 -0.97 -12.06 1.80
N GLN A 149 -1.30 -10.83 2.23
CA GLN A 149 -0.29 -9.82 2.56
C GLN A 149 0.61 -10.24 3.73
N GLN A 150 0.06 -10.89 4.76
CA GLN A 150 0.85 -11.37 5.88
C GLN A 150 1.82 -12.49 5.44
N GLN A 151 1.35 -13.44 4.65
CA GLN A 151 2.20 -14.50 4.10
C GLN A 151 3.31 -13.93 3.20
N ALA A 152 2.98 -12.98 2.33
CA ALA A 152 3.95 -12.31 1.48
C ALA A 152 5.05 -11.59 2.30
N LYS A 153 4.66 -10.88 3.37
CA LYS A 153 5.62 -10.23 4.27
C LYS A 153 6.53 -11.23 4.96
N GLN A 154 5.99 -12.32 5.49
CA GLN A 154 6.80 -13.36 6.15
C GLN A 154 7.83 -13.95 5.17
N TYR A 155 7.42 -14.27 3.95
CA TYR A 155 8.32 -14.75 2.92
C TYR A 155 9.43 -13.73 2.60
N THR A 156 9.09 -12.46 2.47
CA THR A 156 10.07 -11.41 2.16
C THR A 156 11.03 -11.17 3.34
N ASP A 157 10.54 -11.21 4.57
CA ASP A 157 11.37 -11.06 5.78
C ASP A 157 12.35 -12.23 5.91
N GLU A 158 11.92 -13.44 5.58
CA GLU A 158 12.79 -14.62 5.56
C GLU A 158 13.89 -14.49 4.51
N GLN A 159 13.55 -14.08 3.28
CA GLN A 159 14.51 -13.81 2.22
C GLN A 159 15.53 -12.72 2.61
N ARG A 160 15.02 -11.65 3.25
CA ARG A 160 15.87 -10.55 3.74
C ARG A 160 16.83 -11.00 4.85
N ASN A 161 16.38 -11.90 5.72
CA ASN A 161 17.24 -12.51 6.73
C ASN A 161 18.30 -13.42 6.12
N GLN A 162 17.96 -14.20 5.12
CA GLN A 162 18.94 -15.01 4.37
C GLN A 162 20.04 -14.14 3.77
N PHE A 163 19.67 -13.00 3.17
CA PHE A 163 20.64 -12.05 2.64
C PHE A 163 21.58 -11.46 3.72
N ARG A 164 21.10 -11.23 4.94
CA ARG A 164 21.90 -10.64 6.03
C ARG A 164 22.86 -11.64 6.70
N HIS A 165 22.57 -12.92 6.63
CA HIS A 165 23.31 -13.97 7.34
C HIS A 165 24.06 -14.94 6.42
N GLY A 166 23.87 -14.83 5.11
CA GLY A 166 24.65 -15.54 4.09
C GLY A 166 25.95 -14.84 3.81
#